data_04b78a36f48f6a418ca2fcb038a2fc94
#
_entry.id   04b78a36f48f6a418ca2fcb038a2fc94
#
_cell.length_a   1.000
_cell.length_b   1.000
_cell.length_c   1.000
_cell.angle_alpha   90.00
_cell.angle_beta   90.00
_cell.angle_gamma   90.00
#
_symmetry.space_group_name_H-M   'P 1'
#
loop_
_entity.id
_entity.type
_entity.pdbx_description
1 polymer ?
#
loop_
_entity_poly.entity_id
_entity_poly.type
_entity_poly.pdbx_seq_one_letter_code
_entity_poly.pdbx_strand_id
1 'polypeptide(L)'
;MIRQYNTTDFDSLKRIHASSGLPPACFPEVNDKLFVVKVVAEENGEVVQAAMVKLIGEGYVLVDHRFSTPEKRWDVLQSLIIRGLNDAANQGLDSMSCWLPPEVERAFAARLRSLSFEKSPWPSYSALLR
;
A
#
# COMPACT_ATOMS: atom_id res chain seq x y z
N MET A 1 -1.77 17.14 -23.32
CA MET A 1 -0.31 17.07 -23.02
C MET A 1 -0.11 16.45 -21.64
N ILE A 2 0.84 15.53 -21.51
CA ILE A 2 1.19 14.92 -20.23
C ILE A 2 2.41 15.64 -19.67
N ARG A 3 2.35 16.05 -18.40
CA ARG A 3 3.43 16.74 -17.72
C ARG A 3 3.51 16.37 -16.23
N GLN A 4 4.58 16.78 -15.58
CA GLN A 4 4.72 16.63 -14.12
C GLN A 4 3.62 17.42 -13.39
N TYR A 5 3.18 16.86 -12.27
CA TYR A 5 2.28 17.55 -11.34
C TYR A 5 2.98 18.76 -10.72
N ASN A 6 2.22 19.82 -10.54
CA ASN A 6 2.62 21.00 -9.80
C ASN A 6 1.64 21.22 -8.65
N THR A 7 2.08 21.81 -7.55
CA THR A 7 1.21 22.08 -6.39
C THR A 7 -0.01 22.93 -6.74
N THR A 8 0.09 23.76 -7.77
CA THR A 8 -1.07 24.54 -8.29
C THR A 8 -2.16 23.68 -8.92
N ASP A 9 -1.85 22.42 -9.26
CA ASP A 9 -2.83 21.47 -9.82
C ASP A 9 -3.73 20.84 -8.75
N PHE A 10 -3.42 21.02 -7.46
CA PHE A 10 -4.09 20.31 -6.37
C PHE A 10 -5.62 20.52 -6.38
N ASP A 11 -6.07 21.74 -6.60
CA ASP A 11 -7.50 22.03 -6.64
C ASP A 11 -8.21 21.35 -7.83
N SER A 12 -7.52 21.23 -8.96
CA SER A 12 -8.01 20.46 -10.11
C SER A 12 -8.17 18.98 -9.76
N LEU A 13 -7.21 18.39 -9.04
CA LEU A 13 -7.32 16.99 -8.61
C LEU A 13 -8.48 16.78 -7.64
N LYS A 14 -8.70 17.69 -6.70
CA LYS A 14 -9.87 17.64 -5.80
C LYS A 14 -11.18 17.72 -6.59
N ARG A 15 -11.26 18.59 -7.56
CA ARG A 15 -12.44 18.73 -8.44
C ARG A 15 -12.71 17.45 -9.22
N ILE A 16 -11.68 16.86 -9.81
CA ILE A 16 -11.78 15.60 -10.56
C ILE A 16 -12.28 14.48 -9.64
N HIS A 17 -11.70 14.35 -8.45
CA HIS A 17 -12.13 13.34 -7.49
C HIS A 17 -13.57 13.54 -7.06
N ALA A 18 -13.98 14.77 -6.76
CA ALA A 18 -15.36 15.08 -6.36
C ALA A 18 -16.37 14.68 -7.43
N SER A 19 -16.01 14.76 -8.71
CA SER A 19 -16.87 14.37 -9.83
C SER A 19 -16.84 12.86 -10.13
N SER A 20 -15.94 12.09 -9.52
CA SER A 20 -15.73 10.67 -9.84
C SER A 20 -16.76 9.74 -9.21
N GLY A 21 -17.47 10.18 -8.18
CA GLY A 21 -18.38 9.35 -7.40
C GLY A 21 -17.68 8.41 -6.40
N LEU A 22 -16.35 8.49 -6.30
CA LEU A 22 -15.57 7.68 -5.33
C LEU A 22 -15.65 8.29 -3.92
N PRO A 23 -15.53 7.44 -2.86
CA PRO A 23 -15.52 7.94 -1.49
C PRO A 23 -14.37 8.93 -1.24
N PRO A 24 -14.55 9.91 -0.31
CA PRO A 24 -13.49 10.84 0.05
C PRO A 24 -12.19 10.18 0.49
N ALA A 25 -12.28 9.02 1.14
CA ALA A 25 -11.10 8.24 1.57
C ALA A 25 -10.25 7.72 0.39
N CYS A 26 -10.78 7.70 -0.83
CA CYS A 26 -10.02 7.31 -2.02
C CYS A 26 -9.17 8.44 -2.59
N PHE A 27 -9.29 9.67 -2.07
CA PHE A 27 -8.43 10.77 -2.49
C PHE A 27 -7.07 10.65 -1.78
N PRO A 28 -5.96 10.52 -2.53
CA PRO A 28 -4.66 10.27 -1.92
C PRO A 28 -4.05 11.54 -1.31
N GLU A 29 -3.16 11.35 -0.36
CA GLU A 29 -2.31 12.42 0.21
C GLU A 29 -1.24 12.83 -0.80
N VAL A 30 -1.64 13.52 -1.86
CA VAL A 30 -0.83 13.82 -3.06
C VAL A 30 0.52 14.45 -2.74
N ASN A 31 0.60 15.20 -1.65
CA ASN A 31 1.83 15.92 -1.25
C ASN A 31 2.74 15.10 -0.33
N ASP A 32 2.34 13.85 0.00
CA ASP A 32 3.20 12.95 0.76
C ASP A 32 4.46 12.60 -0.06
N LYS A 33 5.62 12.64 0.61
CA LYS A 33 6.92 12.32 0.02
C LYS A 33 7.03 10.90 -0.54
N LEU A 34 6.16 9.99 -0.11
CA LEU A 34 6.13 8.62 -0.62
C LEU A 34 5.54 8.53 -2.03
N PHE A 35 4.88 9.57 -2.51
CA PHE A 35 4.48 9.64 -3.92
C PHE A 35 5.67 10.02 -4.79
N VAL A 36 6.27 9.02 -5.41
CA VAL A 36 7.51 9.17 -6.21
C VAL A 36 7.26 9.51 -7.67
N VAL A 37 6.05 9.27 -8.16
CA VAL A 37 5.61 9.66 -9.50
C VAL A 37 4.30 10.40 -9.38
N LYS A 38 4.21 11.58 -9.99
CA LYS A 38 2.98 12.36 -10.09
C LYS A 38 2.96 13.04 -11.45
N VAL A 39 2.03 12.60 -12.31
CA VAL A 39 1.87 13.16 -13.66
C VAL A 39 0.42 13.52 -13.89
N VAL A 40 0.21 14.55 -14.67
CA VAL A 40 -1.12 15.03 -15.04
C VAL A 40 -1.26 15.14 -16.55
N ALA A 41 -2.47 14.93 -17.03
CA ALA A 41 -2.83 15.26 -18.40
C ALA A 41 -3.59 16.59 -18.43
N GLU A 42 -3.15 17.48 -19.29
CA GLU A 42 -3.73 18.81 -19.46
C GLU A 42 -4.28 18.96 -20.87
N GLU A 43 -5.51 19.44 -21.00
CA GLU A 43 -6.14 19.79 -22.25
C GLU A 43 -6.78 21.18 -22.13
N ASN A 44 -6.52 22.05 -23.13
CA ASN A 44 -7.05 23.41 -23.16
C ASN A 44 -6.76 24.23 -21.90
N GLY A 45 -5.61 24.01 -21.28
CA GLY A 45 -5.20 24.70 -20.06
C GLY A 45 -5.80 24.14 -18.77
N GLU A 46 -6.54 23.03 -18.83
CA GLU A 46 -7.13 22.38 -17.67
C GLU A 46 -6.56 20.99 -17.45
N VAL A 47 -6.29 20.63 -16.20
CA VAL A 47 -5.95 19.27 -15.81
C VAL A 47 -7.21 18.41 -15.86
N VAL A 48 -7.16 17.36 -16.67
CA VAL A 48 -8.31 16.46 -16.91
C VAL A 48 -8.12 15.06 -16.35
N GLN A 49 -6.87 14.62 -16.13
CA GLN A 49 -6.53 13.32 -15.55
C GLN A 49 -5.22 13.40 -14.78
N ALA A 50 -5.02 12.48 -13.86
CA ALA A 50 -3.76 12.33 -13.13
C ALA A 50 -3.45 10.86 -12.87
N ALA A 51 -2.15 10.55 -12.81
CA ALA A 51 -1.66 9.26 -12.37
C ALA A 51 -0.53 9.45 -11.37
N MET A 52 -0.53 8.62 -10.33
CA MET A 52 0.45 8.73 -9.25
C MET A 52 0.90 7.36 -8.80
N VAL A 53 2.17 7.27 -8.36
CA VAL A 53 2.74 6.04 -7.80
C VAL A 53 3.28 6.34 -6.41
N LYS A 54 2.78 5.58 -5.43
CA LYS A 54 3.22 5.64 -4.05
C LYS A 54 4.11 4.45 -3.72
N LEU A 55 5.15 4.68 -2.92
CA LEU A 55 5.97 3.61 -2.34
C LEU A 55 5.23 2.97 -1.16
N ILE A 56 5.12 1.65 -1.20
CA ILE A 56 4.60 0.85 -0.09
C ILE A 56 5.57 -0.29 0.21
N GLY A 57 5.53 -0.81 1.45
CA GLY A 57 6.26 -2.02 1.82
C GLY A 57 5.50 -3.28 1.41
N GLU A 58 6.21 -4.29 0.94
CA GLU A 58 5.67 -5.62 0.70
C GLU A 58 6.42 -6.61 1.58
N GLY A 59 5.69 -7.29 2.48
CA GLY A 59 6.28 -8.19 3.47
C GLY A 59 6.33 -9.63 3.00
N TYR A 60 7.42 -10.30 3.30
CA TYR A 60 7.63 -11.72 3.06
C TYR A 60 8.12 -12.37 4.33
N VAL A 61 7.65 -13.60 4.60
CA VAL A 61 8.14 -14.41 5.71
C VAL A 61 8.51 -15.80 5.23
N LEU A 62 9.53 -16.37 5.83
CA LEU A 62 9.96 -17.74 5.60
C LEU A 62 10.03 -18.45 6.95
N VAL A 63 9.36 -19.59 7.07
CA VAL A 63 9.28 -20.34 8.32
C VAL A 63 9.76 -21.77 8.08
N ASP A 64 10.73 -22.23 8.87
CA ASP A 64 11.10 -23.64 8.89
C ASP A 64 10.06 -24.43 9.72
N HIS A 65 9.25 -25.22 9.05
CA HIS A 65 8.20 -26.01 9.69
C HIS A 65 8.73 -27.11 10.61
N ARG A 66 10.02 -27.41 10.54
CA ARG A 66 10.69 -28.39 11.43
C ARG A 66 11.17 -27.76 12.73
N PHE A 67 11.21 -26.42 12.80
CA PHE A 67 11.65 -25.71 14.00
C PHE A 67 10.59 -25.78 15.10
N SER A 68 10.95 -26.40 16.24
CA SER A 68 10.21 -26.38 17.50
C SER A 68 8.72 -26.79 17.37
N THR A 69 7.87 -26.25 18.25
CA THR A 69 6.41 -26.46 18.25
C THR A 69 5.71 -25.39 17.43
N PRO A 70 4.45 -25.60 16.99
CA PRO A 70 3.67 -24.57 16.31
C PRO A 70 3.56 -23.27 17.14
N GLU A 71 3.36 -23.38 18.45
CA GLU A 71 3.28 -22.23 19.36
C GLU A 71 4.58 -21.43 19.39
N LYS A 72 5.71 -22.11 19.50
CA LYS A 72 7.02 -21.48 19.50
C LYS A 72 7.33 -20.82 18.16
N ARG A 73 6.99 -21.50 17.06
CA ARG A 73 7.15 -20.90 15.73
C ARG A 73 6.36 -19.61 15.59
N TRP A 74 5.13 -19.59 16.10
CA TRP A 74 4.29 -18.38 16.07
C TRP A 74 4.89 -17.26 16.93
N ASP A 75 5.35 -17.55 18.14
CA ASP A 75 5.97 -16.54 19.02
C ASP A 75 7.18 -15.88 18.34
N VAL A 76 8.04 -16.67 17.72
CA VAL A 76 9.21 -16.16 17.00
C VAL A 76 8.79 -15.35 15.78
N LEU A 77 7.82 -15.84 14.99
CA LEU A 77 7.34 -15.15 13.80
C LEU A 77 6.69 -13.81 14.15
N GLN A 78 5.89 -13.79 15.22
CA GLN A 78 5.27 -12.56 15.71
C GLN A 78 6.33 -11.50 16.05
N SER A 79 7.40 -11.90 16.73
CA SER A 79 8.51 -11.00 17.05
C SER A 79 9.22 -10.49 15.80
N LEU A 80 9.40 -11.35 14.80
CA LEU A 80 10.00 -10.95 13.52
C LEU A 80 9.12 -9.96 12.76
N ILE A 81 7.81 -10.20 12.73
CA ILE A 81 6.87 -9.29 12.06
C ILE A 81 6.89 -7.92 12.73
N ILE A 82 6.80 -7.88 14.06
CA ILE A 82 6.84 -6.61 14.82
C ILE A 82 8.15 -5.86 14.54
N ARG A 83 9.28 -6.57 14.56
CA ARG A 83 10.58 -5.96 14.24
C ARG A 83 10.60 -5.42 12.81
N GLY A 84 10.12 -6.21 11.86
CA GLY A 84 10.05 -5.81 10.45
C GLY A 84 9.19 -4.57 10.23
N LEU A 85 8.04 -4.47 10.89
CA LEU A 85 7.17 -3.29 10.82
C LEU A 85 7.87 -2.04 11.37
N ASN A 86 8.55 -2.17 12.52
CA ASN A 86 9.29 -1.06 13.11
C ASN A 86 10.44 -0.59 12.22
N ASP A 87 11.20 -1.53 11.66
CA ASP A 87 12.31 -1.22 10.77
C ASP A 87 11.80 -0.56 9.48
N ALA A 88 10.68 -1.03 8.92
CA ALA A 88 10.05 -0.40 7.75
C ALA A 88 9.60 1.03 8.03
N ALA A 89 8.97 1.27 9.18
CA ALA A 89 8.59 2.61 9.62
C ALA A 89 9.82 3.52 9.76
N ASN A 90 10.91 3.00 10.30
CA ASN A 90 12.18 3.75 10.42
C ASN A 90 12.82 4.07 9.06
N GLN A 91 12.52 3.28 8.02
CA GLN A 91 12.89 3.58 6.64
C GLN A 91 11.99 4.63 5.98
N GLY A 92 10.95 5.09 6.67
CA GLY A 92 10.04 6.10 6.18
C GLY A 92 8.78 5.58 5.49
N LEU A 93 8.57 4.26 5.46
CA LEU A 93 7.33 3.68 4.93
C LEU A 93 6.18 3.87 5.92
N ASP A 94 4.97 4.07 5.41
CA ASP A 94 3.77 4.26 6.22
C ASP A 94 2.79 3.09 6.13
N SER A 95 3.06 2.11 5.26
CA SER A 95 2.20 0.95 5.09
C SER A 95 3.00 -0.29 4.68
N MET A 96 2.49 -1.44 5.06
CA MET A 96 3.05 -2.75 4.73
C MET A 96 1.91 -3.64 4.22
N SER A 97 2.11 -4.26 3.07
CA SER A 97 1.19 -5.23 2.50
C SER A 97 1.85 -6.61 2.44
N CYS A 98 1.05 -7.65 2.55
CA CYS A 98 1.49 -9.02 2.30
C CYS A 98 0.44 -9.77 1.48
N TRP A 99 0.88 -10.75 0.72
CA TRP A 99 0.04 -11.57 -0.13
C TRP A 99 0.00 -12.98 0.45
N LEU A 100 -1.21 -13.47 0.69
CA LEU A 100 -1.41 -14.81 1.24
C LEU A 100 -2.07 -15.70 0.20
N PRO A 101 -1.46 -16.84 -0.16
CA PRO A 101 -2.18 -17.86 -0.91
C PRO A 101 -3.45 -18.28 -0.17
N PRO A 102 -4.54 -18.65 -0.87
CA PRO A 102 -5.80 -18.98 -0.21
C PRO A 102 -5.69 -20.04 0.88
N GLU A 103 -4.81 -21.02 0.70
CA GLU A 103 -4.56 -22.09 1.68
C GLU A 103 -3.95 -21.56 2.97
N VAL A 104 -3.06 -20.57 2.85
CA VAL A 104 -2.38 -19.93 3.98
C VAL A 104 -3.30 -18.92 4.65
N GLU A 105 -4.06 -18.16 3.87
CA GLU A 105 -4.99 -17.14 4.40
C GLU A 105 -5.95 -17.74 5.42
N ARG A 106 -6.55 -18.88 5.10
CA ARG A 106 -7.55 -19.51 5.95
C ARG A 106 -7.03 -19.78 7.37
N ALA A 107 -5.77 -20.20 7.49
CA ALA A 107 -5.14 -20.51 8.77
C ALA A 107 -4.51 -19.30 9.44
N PHE A 108 -4.15 -18.27 8.69
CA PHE A 108 -3.28 -17.19 9.16
C PHE A 108 -3.99 -15.84 9.36
N ALA A 109 -5.17 -15.65 8.77
CA ALA A 109 -5.88 -14.36 8.79
C ALA A 109 -6.15 -13.84 10.20
N ALA A 110 -6.57 -14.71 11.13
CA ALA A 110 -6.84 -14.31 12.50
C ALA A 110 -5.57 -13.81 13.21
N ARG A 111 -4.43 -14.44 12.95
CA ARG A 111 -3.12 -14.03 13.50
C ARG A 111 -2.67 -12.68 12.97
N LEU A 112 -2.84 -12.44 11.67
CA LEU A 112 -2.55 -11.13 11.08
C LEU A 112 -3.45 -10.04 11.67
N ARG A 113 -4.73 -10.31 11.85
CA ARG A 113 -5.63 -9.35 12.51
C ARG A 113 -5.19 -9.02 13.94
N SER A 114 -4.67 -10.00 14.68
CA SER A 114 -4.13 -9.76 16.03
C SER A 114 -2.91 -8.82 16.02
N LEU A 115 -2.23 -8.67 14.89
CA LEU A 115 -1.12 -7.74 14.67
C LEU A 115 -1.55 -6.45 13.94
N SER A 116 -2.86 -6.17 13.93
CA SER A 116 -3.45 -4.98 13.31
C SER A 116 -3.36 -4.93 11.78
N PHE A 117 -3.17 -6.09 11.14
CA PHE A 117 -3.36 -6.19 9.70
C PHE A 117 -4.83 -6.32 9.37
N GLU A 118 -5.25 -5.67 8.31
CA GLU A 118 -6.61 -5.76 7.79
C GLU A 118 -6.59 -6.30 6.35
N LYS A 119 -7.58 -7.13 6.04
CA LYS A 119 -7.75 -7.58 4.67
C LYS A 119 -8.25 -6.44 3.81
N SER A 120 -7.53 -6.16 2.71
CA SER A 120 -7.98 -5.13 1.76
C SER A 120 -9.33 -5.54 1.14
N PRO A 121 -10.32 -4.64 1.10
CA PRO A 121 -11.58 -4.89 0.42
C PRO A 121 -11.47 -4.75 -1.11
N TRP A 122 -10.35 -4.21 -1.61
CA TRP A 122 -10.17 -3.91 -3.03
C TRP A 122 -9.32 -4.96 -3.71
N PRO A 123 -9.71 -5.45 -4.91
CA PRO A 123 -8.86 -6.31 -5.72
C PRO A 123 -7.56 -5.59 -6.08
N SER A 124 -6.48 -6.34 -6.16
CA SER A 124 -5.17 -5.82 -6.55
C SER A 124 -4.77 -6.33 -7.93
N TYR A 125 -4.18 -5.44 -8.72
CA TYR A 125 -3.61 -5.76 -10.04
C TYR A 125 -2.13 -5.41 -10.00
N SER A 126 -1.29 -6.30 -10.55
CA SER A 126 0.16 -6.13 -10.54
C SER A 126 0.72 -6.16 -11.96
N ALA A 127 1.75 -5.38 -12.18
CA ALA A 127 2.49 -5.39 -13.43
C ALA A 127 3.99 -5.49 -13.14
N LEU A 128 4.71 -6.23 -13.96
CA LEU A 128 6.16 -6.22 -13.95
C LEU A 128 6.65 -5.00 -14.72
N LEU A 129 7.65 -4.30 -14.17
CA LEU A 129 8.18 -3.06 -14.73
C LEU A 129 9.47 -3.28 -15.53
N ARG A 130 9.85 -4.55 -15.76
CA ARG A 130 11.08 -4.94 -16.43
C ARG A 130 10.91 -6.18 -17.30
#